data_5c86b2744a02df22c0cf6b058c58d0b9
#
_entry.id   5c86b2744a02df22c0cf6b058c58d0b9
#
_cell.length_a   1.000
_cell.length_b   1.000
_cell.length_c   1.000
_cell.angle_alpha   90.00
_cell.angle_beta   90.00
_cell.angle_gamma   90.00
#
_symmetry.space_group_name_H-M   'P 1'
#
loop_
_entity.id
_entity.type
_entity.pdbx_description
1 polymer ?
#
loop_
_entity_poly.entity_id
_entity_poly.type
_entity_poly.pdbx_seq_one_letter_code
_entity_poly.pdbx_strand_id
1 'polypeptide(L)'
;KHKKSASFLKIYSKMLFRFVKMYILQLGLLDGYEGYLLAKYSSIYTMTKYTKLREAYYNTLGKDTSLVITTYNWPEALKACLNSVLEQTVKPREIIIADDGSRQETIDLVKDFQQSYPWLNIIHSWQEDDGFRLSMSRNKAINCASGKYLIIIDGDLILEKHFIQDHIENMEKGYFVQGSRVIV
;
A
#
# COMPACT_ATOMS: atom_id res chain seq x y z
N LYS A 1 13.09 9.92 -14.29
CA LYS A 1 12.16 9.36 -15.31
C LYS A 1 11.28 8.34 -14.56
N HIS A 2 10.10 8.74 -14.11
CA HIS A 2 9.13 7.80 -13.55
C HIS A 2 8.70 6.82 -14.65
N LYS A 3 9.05 5.55 -14.52
CA LYS A 3 8.43 4.48 -15.31
C LYS A 3 6.97 4.43 -14.89
N LYS A 4 6.07 4.98 -15.72
CA LYS A 4 4.62 4.86 -15.51
C LYS A 4 4.28 3.37 -15.38
N SER A 5 3.65 2.99 -14.28
CA SER A 5 3.12 1.61 -14.13
C SER A 5 2.20 1.29 -15.30
N ALA A 6 2.17 0.05 -15.72
CA ALA A 6 1.25 -0.35 -16.77
C ALA A 6 -0.19 -0.29 -16.22
N SER A 7 -0.98 0.67 -16.71
CA SER A 7 -2.43 0.71 -16.42
C SER A 7 -3.08 -0.63 -16.75
N PHE A 8 -4.13 -1.03 -16.04
CA PHE A 8 -4.91 -2.23 -16.35
C PHE A 8 -5.30 -2.30 -17.82
N LEU A 9 -5.72 -1.18 -18.39
CA LEU A 9 -6.05 -1.10 -19.83
C LEU A 9 -4.89 -1.54 -20.73
N LYS A 10 -3.64 -1.16 -20.38
CA LYS A 10 -2.44 -1.58 -21.11
C LYS A 10 -2.12 -3.07 -20.94
N ILE A 11 -2.43 -3.64 -19.78
CA ILE A 11 -2.24 -5.08 -19.53
C ILE A 11 -3.23 -5.86 -20.38
N TYR A 12 -4.51 -5.49 -20.35
CA TYR A 12 -5.56 -6.12 -21.16
C TYR A 12 -5.32 -5.98 -22.67
N SER A 13 -4.89 -4.81 -23.12
CA SER A 13 -4.59 -4.61 -24.55
C SER A 13 -3.45 -5.50 -25.02
N LYS A 14 -2.39 -5.69 -24.20
CA LYS A 14 -1.30 -6.61 -24.52
C LYS A 14 -1.72 -8.08 -24.51
N MET A 15 -2.60 -8.46 -23.57
CA MET A 15 -3.18 -9.81 -23.51
C MET A 15 -3.99 -10.09 -24.77
N LEU A 16 -4.91 -9.18 -25.13
CA LEU A 16 -5.73 -9.30 -26.31
C LEU A 16 -4.90 -9.34 -27.60
N PHE A 17 -3.95 -8.41 -27.73
CA PHE A 17 -3.02 -8.40 -28.87
C PHE A 17 -2.26 -9.71 -29.00
N ARG A 18 -1.79 -10.30 -27.90
CA ARG A 18 -1.09 -11.59 -27.91
C ARG A 18 -1.97 -12.71 -28.40
N PHE A 19 -3.24 -12.74 -27.96
CA PHE A 19 -4.22 -13.71 -28.42
C PHE A 19 -4.49 -13.57 -29.93
N VAL A 20 -4.85 -12.37 -30.38
CA VAL A 20 -5.13 -12.08 -31.80
C VAL A 20 -3.92 -12.41 -32.67
N LYS A 21 -2.71 -12.03 -32.23
CA LYS A 21 -1.48 -12.35 -32.97
C LYS A 21 -1.30 -13.84 -33.16
N MET A 22 -1.45 -14.64 -32.12
CA MET A 22 -1.21 -16.08 -32.22
C MET A 22 -2.35 -16.80 -32.93
N TYR A 23 -3.58 -16.46 -32.61
CA TYR A 23 -4.74 -17.19 -33.15
C TYR A 23 -5.07 -16.81 -34.58
N ILE A 24 -4.97 -15.53 -34.95
CA ILE A 24 -5.31 -15.03 -36.28
C ILE A 24 -4.06 -14.85 -37.15
N LEU A 25 -3.11 -13.99 -36.74
CA LEU A 25 -1.98 -13.61 -37.60
C LEU A 25 -0.95 -14.74 -37.80
N GLN A 26 -0.81 -15.65 -36.83
CA GLN A 26 0.06 -16.83 -36.91
C GLN A 26 -0.73 -18.09 -37.31
N LEU A 27 -1.95 -17.91 -37.81
CA LEU A 27 -2.80 -18.99 -38.35
C LEU A 27 -3.14 -20.10 -37.33
N GLY A 28 -3.06 -19.85 -36.03
CA GLY A 28 -3.43 -20.83 -35.00
C GLY A 28 -4.88 -21.30 -35.10
N LEU A 29 -5.76 -20.55 -35.80
CA LEU A 29 -7.13 -20.99 -36.10
C LEU A 29 -7.15 -22.24 -37.01
N LEU A 30 -6.13 -22.48 -37.82
CA LEU A 30 -6.03 -23.66 -38.70
C LEU A 30 -5.69 -24.94 -37.91
N ASP A 31 -5.10 -24.78 -36.72
CA ASP A 31 -4.78 -25.90 -35.81
C ASP A 31 -6.00 -26.28 -34.94
N GLY A 32 -7.19 -25.73 -35.23
CA GLY A 32 -8.44 -26.05 -34.55
C GLY A 32 -8.37 -25.72 -33.04
N TYR A 33 -8.81 -26.68 -32.22
CA TYR A 33 -8.87 -26.51 -30.75
C TYR A 33 -7.54 -26.32 -30.10
N GLU A 34 -6.51 -27.00 -30.59
CA GLU A 34 -5.13 -26.91 -30.04
C GLU A 34 -4.54 -25.51 -30.24
N GLY A 35 -4.72 -24.93 -31.43
CA GLY A 35 -4.28 -23.56 -31.70
C GLY A 35 -5.02 -22.52 -30.87
N TYR A 36 -6.30 -22.72 -30.60
CA TYR A 36 -7.08 -21.89 -29.67
C TYR A 36 -6.50 -21.97 -28.25
N LEU A 37 -6.25 -23.17 -27.73
CA LEU A 37 -5.67 -23.36 -26.40
C LEU A 37 -4.31 -22.69 -26.26
N LEU A 38 -3.44 -22.87 -27.26
CA LEU A 38 -2.11 -22.28 -27.27
C LEU A 38 -2.18 -20.74 -27.23
N ALA A 39 -3.04 -20.12 -28.03
CA ALA A 39 -3.25 -18.68 -28.03
C ALA A 39 -3.81 -18.18 -26.70
N LYS A 40 -4.79 -18.89 -26.13
CA LYS A 40 -5.41 -18.58 -24.83
C LYS A 40 -4.40 -18.62 -23.70
N TYR A 41 -3.65 -19.70 -23.55
CA TYR A 41 -2.66 -19.83 -22.47
C TYR A 41 -1.51 -18.83 -22.62
N SER A 42 -1.05 -18.56 -23.84
CA SER A 42 -0.05 -17.54 -24.10
C SER A 42 -0.52 -16.12 -23.74
N SER A 43 -1.81 -15.82 -23.96
CA SER A 43 -2.40 -14.54 -23.57
C SER A 43 -2.54 -14.40 -22.05
N ILE A 44 -2.95 -15.48 -21.35
CA ILE A 44 -3.02 -15.54 -19.89
C ILE A 44 -1.61 -15.36 -19.27
N TYR A 45 -0.62 -16.06 -19.82
CA TYR A 45 0.78 -15.89 -19.38
C TYR A 45 1.24 -14.42 -19.52
N THR A 46 0.89 -13.78 -20.64
CA THR A 46 1.21 -12.36 -20.87
C THR A 46 0.55 -11.47 -19.82
N MET A 47 -0.73 -11.68 -19.51
CA MET A 47 -1.45 -10.97 -18.45
C MET A 47 -0.74 -11.14 -17.10
N THR A 48 -0.50 -12.39 -16.68
CA THR A 48 0.15 -12.72 -15.40
C THR A 48 1.52 -12.06 -15.26
N LYS A 49 2.33 -12.10 -16.33
CA LYS A 49 3.65 -11.44 -16.36
C LYS A 49 3.55 -9.95 -16.08
N TYR A 50 2.66 -9.23 -16.76
CA TYR A 50 2.52 -7.78 -16.58
C TYR A 50 1.87 -7.40 -15.26
N THR A 51 0.96 -8.23 -14.72
CA THR A 51 0.40 -8.06 -13.38
C THR A 51 1.48 -8.17 -12.31
N LYS A 52 2.32 -9.21 -12.36
CA LYS A 52 3.46 -9.38 -11.43
C LYS A 52 4.48 -8.25 -11.54
N LEU A 53 4.75 -7.74 -12.75
CA LEU A 53 5.62 -6.57 -12.92
C LEU A 53 5.01 -5.31 -12.30
N ARG A 54 3.69 -5.14 -12.36
CA ARG A 54 2.99 -4.05 -11.71
C ARG A 54 3.08 -4.16 -10.18
N GLU A 55 2.79 -5.33 -9.61
CA GLU A 55 2.92 -5.58 -8.17
C GLU A 55 4.34 -5.31 -7.67
N ALA A 56 5.37 -5.82 -8.37
CA ALA A 56 6.75 -5.56 -8.02
C ALA A 56 7.12 -4.06 -8.06
N TYR A 57 6.54 -3.31 -9.01
CA TYR A 57 6.73 -1.86 -9.08
C TYR A 57 6.14 -1.15 -7.87
N TYR A 58 4.87 -1.46 -7.49
CA TYR A 58 4.24 -0.84 -6.32
C TYR A 58 4.90 -1.24 -5.01
N ASN A 59 5.31 -2.50 -4.86
CA ASN A 59 6.07 -2.94 -3.70
C ASN A 59 7.42 -2.21 -3.58
N THR A 60 8.04 -1.83 -4.70
CA THR A 60 9.25 -1.00 -4.68
C THR A 60 8.95 0.42 -4.22
N LEU A 61 7.83 1.01 -4.65
CA LEU A 61 7.40 2.35 -4.22
C LEU A 61 6.92 2.35 -2.76
N GLY A 62 6.28 1.28 -2.30
CA GLY A 62 5.93 1.09 -0.89
C GLY A 62 7.15 1.16 0.02
N LYS A 63 8.31 0.67 -0.43
CA LYS A 63 9.58 0.78 0.29
C LYS A 63 10.12 2.20 0.42
N ASP A 64 9.59 3.15 -0.31
CA ASP A 64 9.92 4.58 -0.22
C ASP A 64 8.85 5.37 0.56
N THR A 65 7.83 4.69 1.14
CA THR A 65 6.69 5.31 1.81
C THR A 65 6.70 5.01 3.30
N SER A 66 6.60 6.03 4.15
CA SER A 66 6.37 5.91 5.60
C SER A 66 4.92 6.25 5.92
N LEU A 67 4.26 5.41 6.73
CA LEU A 67 2.92 5.64 7.24
C LEU A 67 3.02 6.13 8.69
N VAL A 68 2.57 7.34 8.96
CA VAL A 68 2.49 7.94 10.30
C VAL A 68 1.06 7.85 10.78
N ILE A 69 0.84 7.24 11.95
CA ILE A 69 -0.47 7.07 12.57
C ILE A 69 -0.46 7.78 13.90
N THR A 70 -1.34 8.77 14.09
CA THR A 70 -1.46 9.50 15.36
C THR A 70 -2.39 8.77 16.31
N THR A 71 -2.05 8.71 17.60
CA THR A 71 -2.90 8.08 18.62
C THR A 71 -2.78 8.77 19.97
N TYR A 72 -3.84 8.68 20.76
CA TYR A 72 -3.87 9.06 22.17
C TYR A 72 -4.96 8.26 22.90
N ASN A 73 -4.57 7.41 23.86
CA ASN A 73 -5.43 6.68 24.78
C ASN A 73 -6.66 5.96 24.16
N TRP A 74 -6.53 5.46 22.92
CA TRP A 74 -7.61 4.70 22.26
C TRP A 74 -7.08 3.45 21.57
N PRO A 75 -6.70 2.41 22.36
CA PRO A 75 -6.08 1.20 21.85
C PRO A 75 -6.99 0.41 20.90
N GLU A 76 -8.32 0.40 21.10
CA GLU A 76 -9.24 -0.33 20.24
C GLU A 76 -9.28 0.25 18.82
N ALA A 77 -9.35 1.58 18.71
CA ALA A 77 -9.32 2.26 17.42
C ALA A 77 -7.97 2.05 16.72
N LEU A 78 -6.86 2.21 17.44
CA LEU A 78 -5.53 1.95 16.90
C LEU A 78 -5.38 0.51 16.42
N LYS A 79 -5.93 -0.47 17.15
CA LYS A 79 -5.95 -1.88 16.75
C LYS A 79 -6.69 -2.09 15.44
N ALA A 80 -7.87 -1.48 15.29
CA ALA A 80 -8.67 -1.56 14.06
C ALA A 80 -7.91 -0.92 12.88
N CYS A 81 -7.30 0.25 13.09
CA CYS A 81 -6.46 0.92 12.10
C CYS A 81 -5.29 0.02 11.66
N LEU A 82 -4.50 -0.52 12.61
CA LEU A 82 -3.36 -1.39 12.31
C LEU A 82 -3.78 -2.68 11.58
N ASN A 83 -4.92 -3.28 11.94
CA ASN A 83 -5.46 -4.42 11.20
C ASN A 83 -5.78 -4.05 9.75
N SER A 84 -6.32 -2.86 9.49
CA SER A 84 -6.57 -2.39 8.13
C SER A 84 -5.27 -2.16 7.34
N VAL A 85 -4.16 -1.84 8.01
CA VAL A 85 -2.82 -1.78 7.39
C VAL A 85 -2.33 -3.17 7.00
N LEU A 86 -2.66 -4.22 7.79
CA LEU A 86 -2.34 -5.60 7.42
C LEU A 86 -3.03 -6.06 6.13
N GLU A 87 -4.20 -5.49 5.80
CA GLU A 87 -4.97 -5.81 4.59
C GLU A 87 -4.50 -5.03 3.35
N GLN A 88 -3.60 -4.06 3.47
CA GLN A 88 -3.16 -3.23 2.34
C GLN A 88 -2.50 -4.06 1.24
N THR A 89 -2.83 -3.77 -0.03
CA THR A 89 -2.23 -4.39 -1.21
C THR A 89 -0.76 -4.03 -1.39
N VAL A 90 -0.37 -2.84 -0.92
CA VAL A 90 1.02 -2.36 -0.89
C VAL A 90 1.37 -2.02 0.54
N LYS A 91 2.42 -2.63 1.08
CA LYS A 91 2.89 -2.32 2.43
C LYS A 91 3.80 -1.11 2.42
N PRO A 92 3.70 -0.23 3.44
CA PRO A 92 4.67 0.84 3.61
C PRO A 92 6.03 0.26 4.02
N ARG A 93 7.09 1.06 3.86
CA ARG A 93 8.42 0.74 4.37
C ARG A 93 8.43 0.56 5.87
N GLU A 94 7.67 1.42 6.55
CA GLU A 94 7.56 1.50 8.00
C GLU A 94 6.24 2.13 8.41
N ILE A 95 5.82 1.80 9.61
CA ILE A 95 4.67 2.38 10.28
C ILE A 95 5.21 3.09 11.52
N ILE A 96 4.92 4.38 11.67
CA ILE A 96 5.36 5.16 12.81
C ILE A 96 4.13 5.58 13.60
N ILE A 97 4.03 5.08 14.82
CA ILE A 97 2.96 5.43 15.74
C ILE A 97 3.36 6.72 16.46
N ALA A 98 2.72 7.82 16.10
CA ALA A 98 2.86 9.13 16.74
C ALA A 98 1.94 9.17 17.96
N ASP A 99 2.47 8.80 19.11
CA ASP A 99 1.74 8.66 20.36
C ASP A 99 1.93 9.89 21.24
N ASP A 100 0.83 10.58 21.54
CA ASP A 100 0.81 11.84 22.31
C ASP A 100 0.71 11.61 23.84
N GLY A 101 1.33 10.54 24.35
CA GLY A 101 1.39 10.26 25.77
C GLY A 101 0.34 9.27 26.25
N SER A 102 0.03 8.26 25.42
CA SER A 102 -0.91 7.22 25.81
C SER A 102 -0.41 6.39 27.00
N ARG A 103 -1.38 5.82 27.70
CA ARG A 103 -1.19 4.92 28.85
C ARG A 103 -0.67 3.55 28.42
N GLN A 104 -0.34 2.73 29.42
CA GLN A 104 0.31 1.43 29.23
C GLN A 104 -0.45 0.50 28.27
N GLU A 105 -1.78 0.52 28.25
CA GLU A 105 -2.62 -0.32 27.37
C GLU A 105 -2.31 -0.10 25.88
N THR A 106 -2.13 1.16 25.44
CA THR A 106 -1.74 1.48 24.05
C THR A 106 -0.28 1.07 23.79
N ILE A 107 0.61 1.28 24.76
CA ILE A 107 2.02 0.87 24.64
C ILE A 107 2.12 -0.64 24.47
N ASP A 108 1.38 -1.41 25.25
CA ASP A 108 1.38 -2.87 25.19
C ASP A 108 0.79 -3.37 23.87
N LEU A 109 -0.29 -2.76 23.40
CA LEU A 109 -0.83 -3.06 22.07
C LEU A 109 0.22 -2.89 20.96
N VAL A 110 0.96 -1.78 20.96
CA VAL A 110 1.99 -1.53 19.94
C VAL A 110 3.10 -2.58 20.03
N LYS A 111 3.53 -2.96 21.24
CA LYS A 111 4.53 -4.02 21.45
C LYS A 111 4.03 -5.37 20.94
N ASP A 112 2.77 -5.72 21.20
CA ASP A 112 2.16 -6.95 20.72
C ASP A 112 2.14 -7.01 19.20
N PHE A 113 1.81 -5.90 18.54
CA PHE A 113 1.88 -5.82 17.07
C PHE A 113 3.31 -5.96 16.54
N GLN A 114 4.29 -5.33 17.17
CA GLN A 114 5.72 -5.46 16.80
C GLN A 114 6.19 -6.93 16.90
N GLN A 115 5.77 -7.65 17.94
CA GLN A 115 6.12 -9.04 18.16
C GLN A 115 5.37 -9.99 17.20
N SER A 116 4.08 -9.74 16.96
CA SER A 116 3.23 -10.58 16.13
C SER A 116 3.53 -10.43 14.63
N TYR A 117 4.00 -9.25 14.22
CA TYR A 117 4.26 -8.92 12.82
C TYR A 117 5.70 -8.36 12.62
N PRO A 118 6.76 -9.14 12.91
CA PRO A 118 8.15 -8.67 12.87
C PRO A 118 8.62 -8.26 11.46
N TRP A 119 7.89 -8.62 10.43
CA TRP A 119 8.12 -8.20 9.05
C TRP A 119 7.59 -6.79 8.74
N LEU A 120 6.73 -6.22 9.61
CA LEU A 120 6.35 -4.82 9.60
C LEU A 120 7.33 -4.03 10.47
N ASN A 121 7.99 -3.06 9.88
CA ASN A 121 8.83 -2.15 10.65
C ASN A 121 7.92 -1.12 11.37
N ILE A 122 7.51 -1.44 12.60
CA ILE A 122 6.68 -0.56 13.43
C ILE A 122 7.58 0.18 14.41
N ILE A 123 7.56 1.50 14.35
CA ILE A 123 8.29 2.41 15.23
C ILE A 123 7.28 3.09 16.15
N HIS A 124 7.49 2.99 17.47
CA HIS A 124 6.67 3.70 18.46
C HIS A 124 7.35 5.00 18.88
N SER A 125 6.82 6.12 18.42
CA SER A 125 7.29 7.47 18.77
C SER A 125 6.38 8.04 19.86
N TRP A 126 6.65 7.64 21.08
CA TRP A 126 5.93 8.08 22.28
C TRP A 126 6.53 9.35 22.88
N GLN A 127 5.71 10.16 23.51
CA GLN A 127 6.11 11.29 24.37
C GLN A 127 5.32 11.29 25.67
N GLU A 128 5.82 11.99 26.67
CA GLU A 128 5.12 12.16 27.95
C GLU A 128 3.82 12.92 27.76
N ASP A 129 2.77 12.52 28.50
CA ASP A 129 1.47 13.21 28.52
C ASP A 129 1.60 14.54 29.30
N ASP A 130 1.57 15.63 28.56
CA ASP A 130 1.62 17.00 29.09
C ASP A 130 0.56 17.84 28.35
N GLY A 131 -0.67 17.32 28.29
CA GLY A 131 -1.80 17.88 27.57
C GLY A 131 -1.75 17.61 26.07
N PHE A 132 -2.66 18.22 25.32
CA PHE A 132 -2.82 17.98 23.88
C PHE A 132 -1.67 18.57 23.07
N ARG A 133 -0.73 17.72 22.65
CA ARG A 133 0.46 18.10 21.87
C ARG A 133 0.60 17.33 20.56
N LEU A 134 -0.51 17.04 19.90
CA LEU A 134 -0.58 16.28 18.66
C LEU A 134 0.43 16.73 17.59
N SER A 135 0.60 18.06 17.41
CA SER A 135 1.57 18.59 16.44
C SER A 135 3.01 18.22 16.78
N MET A 136 3.34 18.21 18.06
CA MET A 136 4.69 17.81 18.53
C MET A 136 4.91 16.31 18.33
N SER A 137 3.92 15.49 18.67
CA SER A 137 3.95 14.05 18.44
C SER A 137 4.12 13.72 16.95
N ARG A 138 3.35 14.38 16.07
CA ARG A 138 3.51 14.25 14.61
C ARG A 138 4.92 14.63 14.14
N ASN A 139 5.45 15.76 14.60
CA ASN A 139 6.79 16.21 14.21
C ASN A 139 7.87 15.23 14.65
N LYS A 140 7.77 14.67 15.85
CA LYS A 140 8.68 13.62 16.33
C LYS A 140 8.60 12.37 15.43
N ALA A 141 7.41 11.92 15.11
CA ALA A 141 7.20 10.77 14.24
C ALA A 141 7.73 11.01 12.82
N ILE A 142 7.51 12.21 12.26
CA ILE A 142 8.06 12.61 10.96
C ILE A 142 9.59 12.55 10.97
N ASN A 143 10.23 12.97 12.05
CA ASN A 143 11.69 12.90 12.19
C ASN A 143 12.23 11.47 12.28
N CYS A 144 11.40 10.50 12.66
CA CYS A 144 11.74 9.07 12.63
C CYS A 144 11.57 8.45 11.24
N ALA A 145 10.89 9.14 10.32
CA ALA A 145 10.56 8.61 9.00
C ALA A 145 11.78 8.59 8.07
N SER A 146 11.98 7.47 7.39
CA SER A 146 13.06 7.27 6.41
C SER A 146 12.54 7.19 4.96
N GLY A 147 11.22 7.12 4.77
CA GLY A 147 10.58 7.13 3.45
C GLY A 147 10.59 8.51 2.80
N LYS A 148 10.62 8.53 1.48
CA LYS A 148 10.57 9.78 0.69
C LYS A 148 9.16 10.36 0.58
N TYR A 149 8.15 9.55 0.79
CA TYR A 149 6.74 9.92 0.77
C TYR A 149 6.11 9.60 2.11
N LEU A 150 5.48 10.60 2.72
CA LEU A 150 4.84 10.45 4.01
C LEU A 150 3.31 10.43 3.83
N ILE A 151 2.68 9.41 4.40
CA ILE A 151 1.23 9.34 4.54
C ILE A 151 0.94 9.53 6.03
N ILE A 152 0.14 10.51 6.38
CA ILE A 152 -0.21 10.84 7.77
C ILE A 152 -1.70 10.63 7.95
N ILE A 153 -2.07 9.81 8.93
CA ILE A 153 -3.46 9.49 9.24
C ILE A 153 -3.72 9.56 10.74
N ASP A 154 -4.97 9.69 11.11
CA ASP A 154 -5.41 9.53 12.49
C ASP A 154 -5.64 8.03 12.82
N GLY A 155 -5.40 7.63 14.05
CA GLY A 155 -5.43 6.23 14.49
C GLY A 155 -6.82 5.65 14.67
N ASP A 156 -7.87 6.41 14.37
CA ASP A 156 -9.28 6.00 14.37
C ASP A 156 -9.82 5.69 12.96
N LEU A 157 -8.94 5.62 11.95
CA LEU A 157 -9.31 5.37 10.57
C LEU A 157 -9.15 3.88 10.22
N ILE A 158 -10.16 3.33 9.54
CA ILE A 158 -10.07 2.03 8.87
C ILE A 158 -9.75 2.30 7.40
N LEU A 159 -8.60 1.80 6.94
CA LEU A 159 -8.13 2.06 5.59
C LEU A 159 -8.75 1.08 4.59
N GLU A 160 -9.20 1.59 3.45
CA GLU A 160 -9.52 0.75 2.30
C GLU A 160 -8.23 0.04 1.82
N LYS A 161 -8.36 -1.20 1.37
CA LYS A 161 -7.21 -2.08 1.07
C LYS A 161 -6.24 -1.57 0.00
N HIS A 162 -6.63 -0.60 -0.83
CA HIS A 162 -5.78 0.04 -1.84
C HIS A 162 -5.28 1.43 -1.42
N PHE A 163 -5.61 1.89 -0.22
CA PHE A 163 -5.33 3.24 0.25
C PHE A 163 -3.87 3.66 0.03
N ILE A 164 -2.90 2.85 0.45
CA ILE A 164 -1.47 3.15 0.26
C ILE A 164 -1.10 3.13 -1.23
N GLN A 165 -1.64 2.19 -1.99
CA GLN A 165 -1.44 2.10 -3.43
C GLN A 165 -1.95 3.35 -4.15
N ASP A 166 -3.16 3.82 -3.79
CA ASP A 166 -3.79 5.00 -4.39
C ASP A 166 -3.00 6.27 -4.09
N HIS A 167 -2.48 6.42 -2.87
CA HIS A 167 -1.56 7.50 -2.54
C HIS A 167 -0.30 7.47 -3.41
N ILE A 168 0.30 6.30 -3.60
CA ILE A 168 1.49 6.12 -4.44
C ILE A 168 1.19 6.41 -5.92
N GLU A 169 0.01 6.04 -6.40
CA GLU A 169 -0.41 6.29 -7.80
C GLU A 169 -0.63 7.78 -8.09
N ASN A 170 -1.07 8.52 -7.08
CA ASN A 170 -1.42 9.94 -7.22
C ASN A 170 -0.35 10.90 -6.68
N MET A 171 0.73 10.39 -6.07
CA MET A 171 1.80 11.26 -5.58
C MET A 171 2.52 11.99 -6.72
N GLU A 172 2.72 13.30 -6.55
CA GLU A 172 3.46 14.14 -7.47
C GLU A 172 4.35 15.10 -6.68
N LYS A 173 5.58 15.34 -7.19
CA LYS A 173 6.54 16.23 -6.51
C LYS A 173 6.02 17.66 -6.47
N GLY A 174 5.97 18.24 -5.29
CA GLY A 174 5.48 19.61 -5.06
C GLY A 174 3.97 19.68 -4.78
N TYR A 175 3.28 18.55 -4.75
CA TYR A 175 1.86 18.44 -4.41
C TYR A 175 1.66 17.53 -3.22
N PHE A 176 0.55 17.71 -2.51
CA PHE A 176 0.07 16.78 -1.49
C PHE A 176 -1.25 16.14 -1.95
N VAL A 177 -1.49 14.92 -1.51
CA VAL A 177 -2.74 14.19 -1.76
C VAL A 177 -3.53 14.20 -0.46
N GLN A 178 -4.76 14.71 -0.51
CA GLN A 178 -5.69 14.68 0.61
C GLN A 178 -6.75 13.60 0.34
N GLY A 179 -6.83 12.62 1.24
CA GLY A 179 -7.91 11.64 1.25
C GLY A 179 -9.18 12.20 1.87
N SER A 180 -10.32 11.62 1.53
CA SER A 180 -11.59 11.84 2.22
C SER A 180 -11.93 10.63 3.08
N ARG A 181 -12.61 10.85 4.21
CA ARG A 181 -13.16 9.79 5.05
C ARG A 181 -14.67 9.72 4.91
N VAL A 182 -15.20 8.51 4.97
CA VAL A 182 -16.63 8.25 5.09
C VAL A 182 -16.91 7.88 6.55
N ILE A 183 -17.92 8.49 7.14
CA ILE A 183 -18.39 8.12 8.47
C ILE A 183 -19.30 6.89 8.28
N VAL A 184 -18.97 5.81 8.94
CA VAL A 184 -19.72 4.54 8.92
C VAL A 184 -20.50 4.40 10.21
#